data_0133d55293b194eb38135e22ba1164af
#
_entry.id   0133d55293b194eb38135e22ba1164af
#
_cell.length_a   1.000
_cell.length_b   1.000
_cell.length_c   1.000
_cell.angle_alpha   90.00
_cell.angle_beta   90.00
_cell.angle_gamma   90.00
#
_symmetry.space_group_name_H-M   'P 1'
#
loop_
_entity.id
_entity.type
_entity.pdbx_description
1 polymer ?
#
loop_
_entity_poly.entity_id
_entity_poly.type
_entity_poly.pdbx_seq_one_letter_code
_entity_poly.pdbx_strand_id
1 'polypeptide(L)'
;MNGLVIALVVSAFAGTIIFWWRLSSRPVSPERAEAQLNHHSLDSALGMTEMFANMPDGILVTNTKGIIEYANPSFCLIFELSDDPSGKTIMEAIRIHQVNELIERLQEEGSVTHEEFSLPNLEQRYLQVNGVAIREKQGKHRGAILVFHDLTRIKQLENHRQEFVANVSHELRTPLSIIKGYVETLLDAEPDQDSTNHRFLKKIENHSNRLTFLIEDLLTLSRLESGSTGFEENNVNMCDLVDSVFDSLKVMAEKKDICLKNKVPEETVVIGDNQRLFQALNNLIENGIKYGGQCVCVFAQIIENKIELCVEDDGPGISKEACERIFERFYRVDKARSRELGGTGLGLSIVKHVVQLHGGTARVESTPGEGSSFYITFPLRAHKSSSLEKEPTTVA
;
A
#
# COMPACT_ATOMS: atom_id res chain seq x y z
N MET A 1 25.97 9.75 -4.82
CA MET A 1 26.08 9.41 -6.26
C MET A 1 24.89 9.87 -7.08
N ASN A 2 23.70 9.96 -6.50
CA ASN A 2 22.48 10.34 -7.25
C ASN A 2 22.38 11.83 -7.64
N GLY A 3 22.94 12.74 -6.86
CA GLY A 3 22.88 14.19 -7.17
C GLY A 3 23.64 14.60 -8.42
N LEU A 4 24.74 13.93 -8.75
CA LEU A 4 25.54 14.23 -9.94
C LEU A 4 24.86 13.77 -11.24
N VAL A 5 24.12 12.65 -11.16
CA VAL A 5 23.36 12.11 -12.29
C VAL A 5 22.15 13.01 -12.61
N ILE A 6 21.46 13.49 -11.57
CA ILE A 6 20.31 14.40 -11.73
C ILE A 6 20.77 15.75 -12.29
N ALA A 7 21.88 16.30 -11.79
CA ALA A 7 22.44 17.54 -12.33
C ALA A 7 22.88 17.41 -13.80
N LEU A 8 23.42 16.26 -14.19
CA LEU A 8 23.77 15.94 -15.59
C LEU A 8 22.54 15.79 -16.48
N VAL A 9 21.48 15.16 -15.99
CA VAL A 9 20.22 15.01 -16.73
C VAL A 9 19.56 16.38 -16.91
N VAL A 10 19.46 17.20 -15.86
CA VAL A 10 18.87 18.55 -15.94
C VAL A 10 19.71 19.47 -16.86
N SER A 11 21.05 19.40 -16.82
CA SER A 11 21.91 20.19 -17.70
C SER A 11 21.86 19.71 -19.17
N ALA A 12 21.76 18.39 -19.40
CA ALA A 12 21.54 17.85 -20.74
C ALA A 12 20.18 18.28 -21.30
N PHE A 13 19.15 18.25 -20.45
CA PHE A 13 17.79 18.69 -20.75
C PHE A 13 17.73 20.19 -21.09
N ALA A 14 18.32 21.03 -20.25
CA ALA A 14 18.39 22.46 -20.53
C ALA A 14 19.10 22.75 -21.88
N GLY A 15 20.18 22.04 -22.19
CA GLY A 15 20.90 22.13 -23.45
C GLY A 15 20.05 21.75 -24.67
N THR A 16 19.25 20.68 -24.57
CA THR A 16 18.39 20.22 -25.67
C THR A 16 17.19 21.15 -25.92
N ILE A 17 16.55 21.64 -24.85
CA ILE A 17 15.42 22.59 -24.96
C ILE A 17 15.92 23.97 -25.52
N ILE A 18 17.07 24.46 -25.08
CA ILE A 18 17.68 25.71 -25.61
C ILE A 18 18.04 25.53 -27.09
N PHE A 19 18.50 24.34 -27.49
CA PHE A 19 18.82 24.04 -28.89
C PHE A 19 17.55 24.04 -29.75
N TRP A 20 16.48 23.40 -29.31
CA TRP A 20 15.21 23.30 -30.06
C TRP A 20 14.55 24.66 -30.23
N TRP A 21 14.52 25.49 -29.18
CA TRP A 21 13.94 26.83 -29.24
C TRP A 21 14.75 27.80 -30.11
N ARG A 22 16.05 27.58 -30.22
CA ARG A 22 16.92 28.37 -31.13
C ARG A 22 16.68 28.04 -32.60
N LEU A 23 16.20 26.81 -32.89
CA LEU A 23 15.81 26.44 -34.27
C LEU A 23 14.47 27.06 -34.67
N SER A 24 13.52 27.21 -33.74
CA SER A 24 12.18 27.76 -34.02
C SER A 24 12.12 29.26 -34.15
N SER A 25 13.16 30.04 -33.76
CA SER A 25 13.15 31.49 -33.69
C SER A 25 14.02 32.22 -34.74
N ARG A 26 14.44 31.56 -35.84
CA ARG A 26 15.20 32.22 -36.92
C ARG A 26 14.31 32.73 -38.05
N PRO A 27 14.47 33.97 -38.53
CA PRO A 27 13.81 34.46 -39.74
C PRO A 27 14.38 33.80 -40.99
N VAL A 28 13.50 33.45 -41.91
CA VAL A 28 13.71 32.66 -43.13
C VAL A 28 14.25 33.52 -44.29
N SER A 29 15.27 33.04 -45.01
CA SER A 29 15.51 33.07 -46.46
C SER A 29 16.93 32.58 -46.81
N PRO A 30 17.24 31.99 -47.98
CA PRO A 30 16.46 31.35 -49.02
C PRO A 30 16.84 29.92 -49.44
N GLU A 31 15.91 29.33 -50.03
CA GLU A 31 15.74 28.19 -50.93
C GLU A 31 16.95 27.32 -51.38
N ARG A 32 16.93 26.06 -50.95
CA ARG A 32 17.49 24.82 -51.52
C ARG A 32 18.51 24.03 -50.68
N ALA A 33 19.24 24.63 -49.77
CA ALA A 33 20.00 23.85 -48.77
C ALA A 33 19.14 23.46 -47.56
N GLU A 34 18.01 24.11 -47.43
CA GLU A 34 17.07 24.01 -46.28
C GLU A 34 16.16 22.79 -46.28
N ALA A 35 15.84 22.22 -47.43
CA ALA A 35 14.89 21.10 -47.51
C ALA A 35 15.44 19.80 -46.88
N GLN A 36 16.73 19.53 -46.96
CA GLN A 36 17.35 18.36 -46.32
C GLN A 36 17.71 18.56 -44.87
N LEU A 37 18.04 19.80 -44.44
CA LEU A 37 18.22 20.13 -43.01
C LEU A 37 16.88 20.20 -42.26
N ASN A 38 15.81 20.65 -42.93
CA ASN A 38 14.49 20.78 -42.32
C ASN A 38 13.82 19.42 -42.01
N HIS A 39 13.99 18.37 -42.86
CA HIS A 39 13.47 17.05 -42.55
C HIS A 39 14.15 16.45 -41.31
N HIS A 40 15.48 16.53 -41.21
CA HIS A 40 16.18 16.01 -40.03
C HIS A 40 15.92 16.80 -38.75
N SER A 41 15.68 18.11 -38.86
CA SER A 41 15.33 18.95 -37.70
C SER A 41 13.89 18.82 -37.26
N LEU A 42 12.93 18.59 -38.19
CA LEU A 42 11.54 18.33 -37.87
C LEU A 42 11.36 16.95 -37.20
N ASP A 43 12.01 15.89 -37.73
CA ASP A 43 11.96 14.55 -37.12
C ASP A 43 12.61 14.54 -35.73
N SER A 44 13.71 15.29 -35.55
CA SER A 44 14.33 15.46 -34.24
C SER A 44 13.47 16.27 -33.27
N ALA A 45 12.77 17.30 -33.74
CA ALA A 45 11.86 18.09 -32.93
C ALA A 45 10.58 17.33 -32.54
N LEU A 46 10.00 16.57 -33.46
CA LEU A 46 8.86 15.70 -33.19
C LEU A 46 9.22 14.60 -32.19
N GLY A 47 10.38 13.95 -32.37
CA GLY A 47 10.86 12.93 -31.44
C GLY A 47 11.12 13.46 -30.03
N MET A 48 11.61 14.71 -29.89
CA MET A 48 11.78 15.35 -28.57
C MET A 48 10.43 15.68 -27.92
N THR A 49 9.49 16.19 -28.67
CA THR A 49 8.14 16.51 -28.15
C THR A 49 7.42 15.24 -27.64
N GLU A 50 7.50 14.14 -28.40
CA GLU A 50 6.98 12.85 -27.98
C GLU A 50 7.70 12.29 -26.74
N MET A 51 9.00 12.49 -26.64
CA MET A 51 9.80 12.08 -25.50
C MET A 51 9.38 12.84 -24.21
N PHE A 52 9.17 14.13 -24.29
CA PHE A 52 8.67 14.94 -23.17
C PHE A 52 7.23 14.64 -22.81
N ALA A 53 6.38 14.35 -23.79
CA ALA A 53 4.99 13.99 -23.58
C ALA A 53 4.83 12.65 -22.82
N ASN A 54 5.76 11.71 -23.02
CA ASN A 54 5.73 10.39 -22.39
C ASN A 54 6.53 10.30 -21.07
N MET A 55 7.13 11.40 -20.60
CA MET A 55 7.80 11.42 -19.30
C MET A 55 6.81 11.34 -18.15
N PRO A 56 7.09 10.51 -17.12
CA PRO A 56 6.22 10.41 -15.94
C PRO A 56 6.26 11.68 -15.08
N ASP A 57 7.35 12.43 -15.17
CA ASP A 57 7.51 13.69 -14.44
C ASP A 57 6.76 14.83 -15.12
N GLY A 58 6.16 15.71 -14.32
CA GLY A 58 5.55 16.93 -14.82
C GLY A 58 6.62 17.93 -15.26
N ILE A 59 6.56 18.42 -16.50
CA ILE A 59 7.47 19.43 -17.03
C ILE A 59 6.70 20.70 -17.31
N LEU A 60 7.22 21.83 -16.80
CA LEU A 60 6.69 23.16 -17.01
C LEU A 60 7.79 24.09 -17.50
N VAL A 61 7.52 24.83 -18.57
CA VAL A 61 8.41 25.89 -19.08
C VAL A 61 7.67 27.22 -19.02
N THR A 62 8.32 28.22 -18.46
CA THR A 62 7.75 29.55 -18.34
C THR A 62 8.68 30.59 -18.94
N ASN A 63 8.13 31.75 -19.39
CA ASN A 63 8.90 32.90 -19.73
C ASN A 63 9.25 33.75 -18.49
N THR A 64 9.93 34.89 -18.70
CA THR A 64 10.34 35.84 -17.65
C THR A 64 9.19 36.48 -16.88
N LYS A 65 7.96 36.43 -17.40
CA LYS A 65 6.76 36.99 -16.77
C LYS A 65 5.97 35.91 -16.02
N GLY A 66 6.49 34.67 -15.92
CA GLY A 66 5.78 33.54 -15.29
C GLY A 66 4.61 33.00 -16.13
N ILE A 67 4.55 33.35 -17.43
CA ILE A 67 3.55 32.82 -18.36
C ILE A 67 4.05 31.45 -18.84
N ILE A 68 3.18 30.46 -18.82
CA ILE A 68 3.45 29.09 -19.24
C ILE A 68 3.61 29.07 -20.77
N GLU A 69 4.78 28.63 -21.23
CA GLU A 69 5.06 28.42 -22.64
C GLU A 69 4.87 26.98 -23.07
N TYR A 70 5.07 26.03 -22.12
CA TYR A 70 4.88 24.60 -22.34
C TYR A 70 4.59 23.88 -21.03
N ALA A 71 3.67 22.93 -21.09
CA ALA A 71 3.43 21.94 -20.03
C ALA A 71 3.21 20.57 -20.69
N ASN A 72 3.84 19.53 -20.15
CA ASN A 72 3.63 18.19 -20.67
C ASN A 72 2.34 17.54 -20.09
N PRO A 73 1.82 16.45 -20.68
CA PRO A 73 0.63 15.77 -20.20
C PRO A 73 0.73 15.33 -18.72
N SER A 74 1.91 14.91 -18.26
CA SER A 74 2.12 14.50 -16.86
C SER A 74 1.95 15.67 -15.89
N PHE A 75 2.37 16.87 -16.25
CA PHE A 75 2.11 18.09 -15.47
C PHE A 75 0.59 18.31 -15.33
N CYS A 76 -0.16 18.22 -16.44
CA CYS A 76 -1.60 18.38 -16.40
C CYS A 76 -2.29 17.31 -15.53
N LEU A 77 -1.80 16.07 -15.57
CA LEU A 77 -2.31 14.98 -14.72
C LEU A 77 -1.98 15.19 -13.22
N ILE A 78 -0.76 15.65 -12.90
CA ILE A 78 -0.35 15.92 -11.51
C ILE A 78 -1.25 17.00 -10.88
N PHE A 79 -1.57 18.04 -11.65
CA PHE A 79 -2.36 19.18 -11.17
C PHE A 79 -3.85 19.10 -11.55
N GLU A 80 -4.32 17.98 -12.11
CA GLU A 80 -5.73 17.71 -12.49
C GLU A 80 -6.30 18.80 -13.43
N LEU A 81 -5.47 19.28 -14.36
CA LEU A 81 -5.89 20.29 -15.33
C LEU A 81 -6.65 19.64 -16.48
N SER A 82 -7.86 20.16 -16.78
CA SER A 82 -8.68 19.68 -17.89
C SER A 82 -8.24 20.24 -19.23
N ASP A 83 -7.63 21.43 -19.24
CA ASP A 83 -7.24 22.16 -20.45
C ASP A 83 -5.73 22.43 -20.47
N ASP A 84 -5.19 22.70 -21.67
CA ASP A 84 -3.80 23.15 -21.84
C ASP A 84 -3.58 24.49 -21.10
N PRO A 85 -2.65 24.55 -20.13
CA PRO A 85 -2.36 25.77 -19.38
C PRO A 85 -1.51 26.79 -20.14
N SER A 86 -1.07 26.51 -21.36
CA SER A 86 -0.21 27.39 -22.16
C SER A 86 -0.84 28.77 -22.34
N GLY A 87 -0.02 29.82 -22.19
CA GLY A 87 -0.47 31.21 -22.27
C GLY A 87 -1.07 31.80 -20.99
N LYS A 88 -1.35 30.98 -19.97
CA LYS A 88 -1.80 31.43 -18.64
C LYS A 88 -0.62 31.66 -17.72
N THR A 89 -0.80 32.45 -16.68
CA THR A 89 0.15 32.52 -15.57
C THR A 89 0.01 31.26 -14.69
N ILE A 90 1.05 30.95 -13.93
CA ILE A 90 1.02 29.80 -12.98
C ILE A 90 -0.11 29.95 -11.98
N MET A 91 -0.34 31.17 -11.47
CA MET A 91 -1.40 31.45 -10.53
C MET A 91 -2.80 31.27 -11.12
N GLU A 92 -2.97 31.52 -12.41
CA GLU A 92 -4.24 31.24 -13.12
C GLU A 92 -4.43 29.75 -13.37
N ALA A 93 -3.35 29.00 -13.66
CA ALA A 93 -3.39 27.59 -14.01
C ALA A 93 -3.54 26.67 -12.78
N ILE A 94 -2.67 26.82 -11.77
CA ILE A 94 -2.59 25.88 -10.65
C ILE A 94 -2.86 26.49 -9.26
N ARG A 95 -2.91 27.82 -9.14
CA ARG A 95 -3.21 28.58 -7.92
C ARG A 95 -2.38 28.20 -6.68
N ILE A 96 -1.10 27.87 -6.89
CA ILE A 96 -0.17 27.44 -5.84
C ILE A 96 0.89 28.50 -5.66
N HIS A 97 0.85 29.25 -4.56
CA HIS A 97 1.79 30.33 -4.25
C HIS A 97 3.24 29.87 -4.20
N GLN A 98 3.51 28.71 -3.61
CA GLN A 98 4.86 28.16 -3.46
C GLN A 98 5.58 27.96 -4.80
N VAL A 99 4.85 27.59 -5.86
CA VAL A 99 5.45 27.45 -7.20
C VAL A 99 5.79 28.82 -7.81
N ASN A 100 4.99 29.85 -7.52
CA ASN A 100 5.28 31.21 -7.97
C ASN A 100 6.53 31.76 -7.26
N GLU A 101 6.62 31.61 -5.94
CA GLU A 101 7.80 32.00 -5.14
C GLU A 101 9.07 31.28 -5.63
N LEU A 102 8.93 29.99 -6.00
CA LEU A 102 10.04 29.22 -6.55
C LEU A 102 10.57 29.82 -7.85
N ILE A 103 9.69 30.30 -8.72
CA ILE A 103 10.12 30.93 -9.98
C ILE A 103 10.80 32.26 -9.74
N GLU A 104 10.35 33.05 -8.78
CA GLU A 104 11.02 34.27 -8.38
C GLU A 104 12.43 33.97 -7.84
N ARG A 105 12.57 32.97 -6.97
CA ARG A 105 13.89 32.51 -6.49
C ARG A 105 14.78 32.00 -7.62
N LEU A 106 14.24 31.28 -8.59
CA LEU A 106 15.01 30.82 -9.76
C LEU A 106 15.61 31.95 -10.58
N GLN A 107 14.95 33.09 -10.63
CA GLN A 107 15.50 34.28 -11.33
C GLN A 107 16.73 34.83 -10.61
N GLU A 108 16.79 34.74 -9.30
CA GLU A 108 17.90 35.22 -8.47
C GLU A 108 19.03 34.22 -8.37
N GLU A 109 18.68 32.95 -7.96
CA GLU A 109 19.64 31.89 -7.63
C GLU A 109 20.12 31.10 -8.86
N GLY A 110 19.35 31.15 -9.96
CA GLY A 110 19.64 30.42 -11.20
C GLY A 110 19.24 28.99 -11.24
N SER A 111 19.20 28.26 -10.09
CA SER A 111 18.70 26.89 -9.98
C SER A 111 18.18 26.59 -8.58
N VAL A 112 17.16 25.79 -8.51
CA VAL A 112 16.61 25.26 -7.25
C VAL A 112 16.48 23.74 -7.38
N THR A 113 16.89 23.02 -6.36
CA THR A 113 16.88 21.55 -6.35
C THR A 113 16.25 21.01 -5.09
N HIS A 114 15.47 19.90 -5.24
CA HIS A 114 14.89 19.15 -4.12
C HIS A 114 13.92 19.93 -3.23
N GLU A 115 13.20 20.91 -3.79
CA GLU A 115 12.11 21.56 -3.03
C GLU A 115 10.92 20.65 -2.96
N GLU A 116 10.46 20.33 -1.73
CA GLU A 116 9.32 19.47 -1.50
C GLU A 116 8.07 20.30 -1.16
N PHE A 117 6.97 20.01 -1.84
CA PHE A 117 5.66 20.61 -1.58
C PHE A 117 4.65 19.54 -1.20
N SER A 118 3.83 19.84 -0.21
CA SER A 118 2.61 19.07 0.06
C SER A 118 1.40 19.85 -0.46
N LEU A 119 0.56 19.18 -1.24
CA LEU A 119 -0.66 19.74 -1.80
C LEU A 119 -1.89 19.12 -1.12
N PRO A 120 -2.34 19.66 0.03
CA PRO A 120 -3.44 19.07 0.80
C PRO A 120 -4.78 19.11 0.06
N ASN A 121 -4.95 20.03 -0.90
CA ASN A 121 -6.17 20.19 -1.69
C ASN A 121 -6.24 19.25 -2.90
N LEU A 122 -5.16 18.55 -3.24
CA LEU A 122 -5.05 17.59 -4.33
C LEU A 122 -4.72 16.20 -3.74
N GLU A 123 -5.68 15.55 -3.09
CA GLU A 123 -5.55 14.20 -2.50
C GLU A 123 -4.27 13.99 -1.67
N GLN A 124 -3.79 15.03 -0.96
CA GLN A 124 -2.54 15.01 -0.19
C GLN A 124 -1.32 14.60 -1.03
N ARG A 125 -1.17 15.15 -2.22
CA ARG A 125 0.00 14.88 -3.06
C ARG A 125 1.26 15.50 -2.48
N TYR A 126 2.36 14.79 -2.65
CA TYR A 126 3.71 15.22 -2.29
C TYR A 126 4.53 15.33 -3.57
N LEU A 127 4.99 16.53 -3.87
CA LEU A 127 5.79 16.81 -5.07
C LEU A 127 7.19 17.24 -4.68
N GLN A 128 8.19 16.77 -5.42
CA GLN A 128 9.53 17.32 -5.40
C GLN A 128 9.74 18.12 -6.68
N VAL A 129 10.20 19.36 -6.55
CA VAL A 129 10.41 20.25 -7.69
C VAL A 129 11.89 20.60 -7.84
N ASN A 130 12.37 20.43 -9.06
CA ASN A 130 13.67 20.92 -9.49
C ASN A 130 13.45 21.99 -10.55
N GLY A 131 14.16 23.10 -10.46
CA GLY A 131 14.03 24.20 -11.38
C GLY A 131 15.36 24.76 -11.83
N VAL A 132 15.41 25.24 -13.08
CA VAL A 132 16.57 25.91 -13.64
C VAL A 132 16.10 27.15 -14.43
N ALA A 133 16.76 28.29 -14.20
CA ALA A 133 16.54 29.49 -14.98
C ALA A 133 17.21 29.39 -16.36
N ILE A 134 16.45 29.69 -17.42
CA ILE A 134 16.97 29.76 -18.79
C ILE A 134 17.59 31.13 -18.99
N ARG A 135 18.87 31.17 -19.39
CA ARG A 135 19.60 32.43 -19.68
C ARG A 135 20.05 32.46 -21.14
N GLU A 136 19.97 33.62 -21.76
CA GLU A 136 20.56 33.88 -23.08
C GLU A 136 22.08 33.96 -22.99
N LYS A 137 22.77 33.91 -24.16
CA LYS A 137 24.25 34.05 -24.26
C LYS A 137 24.81 35.33 -23.63
N GLN A 138 23.98 36.36 -23.49
CA GLN A 138 24.35 37.64 -22.87
C GLN A 138 24.02 37.72 -21.38
N GLY A 139 23.61 36.57 -20.73
CA GLY A 139 23.27 36.49 -19.31
C GLY A 139 21.87 36.96 -18.93
N LYS A 140 21.08 37.45 -19.90
CA LYS A 140 19.71 37.90 -19.66
C LYS A 140 18.77 36.71 -19.42
N HIS A 141 17.95 36.77 -18.36
CA HIS A 141 16.94 35.77 -18.09
C HIS A 141 15.91 35.71 -19.22
N ARG A 142 15.49 34.49 -19.57
CA ARG A 142 14.51 34.23 -20.60
C ARG A 142 13.29 33.52 -20.08
N GLY A 143 13.45 32.69 -19.03
CA GLY A 143 12.38 31.91 -18.43
C GLY A 143 12.94 30.92 -17.44
N ALA A 144 12.14 29.93 -17.11
CA ALA A 144 12.49 28.83 -16.22
C ALA A 144 11.94 27.50 -16.74
N ILE A 145 12.65 26.43 -16.43
CA ILE A 145 12.16 25.05 -16.56
C ILE A 145 12.01 24.48 -15.18
N LEU A 146 10.86 23.90 -14.90
CA LEU A 146 10.58 23.17 -13.66
C LEU A 146 10.20 21.74 -14.00
N VAL A 147 10.71 20.80 -13.19
CA VAL A 147 10.40 19.39 -13.26
C VAL A 147 9.77 18.98 -11.92
N PHE A 148 8.58 18.38 -11.99
CA PHE A 148 7.79 17.96 -10.86
C PHE A 148 7.80 16.43 -10.77
N HIS A 149 8.38 15.89 -9.71
CA HIS A 149 8.35 14.47 -9.38
C HIS A 149 7.24 14.20 -8.39
N ASP A 150 6.35 13.27 -8.70
CA ASP A 150 5.31 12.84 -7.77
C ASP A 150 5.89 11.82 -6.79
N LEU A 151 6.09 12.25 -5.54
CA LEU A 151 6.58 11.41 -4.44
C LEU A 151 5.46 10.85 -3.58
N THR A 152 4.19 11.02 -3.95
CA THR A 152 3.03 10.68 -3.12
C THR A 152 3.07 9.23 -2.65
N ARG A 153 3.31 8.30 -3.57
CA ARG A 153 3.42 6.87 -3.24
C ARG A 153 4.57 6.57 -2.27
N ILE A 154 5.73 7.20 -2.47
CA ILE A 154 6.91 6.99 -1.62
C ILE A 154 6.62 7.53 -0.22
N LYS A 155 6.10 8.76 -0.10
CA LYS A 155 5.75 9.38 1.19
C LYS A 155 4.65 8.62 1.92
N GLN A 156 3.64 8.11 1.20
CA GLN A 156 2.62 7.25 1.80
C GLN A 156 3.22 5.96 2.38
N LEU A 157 4.12 5.31 1.65
CA LEU A 157 4.81 4.11 2.14
C LEU A 157 5.70 4.43 3.36
N GLU A 158 6.41 5.55 3.35
CA GLU A 158 7.20 6.01 4.50
C GLU A 158 6.32 6.30 5.72
N ASN A 159 5.20 7.00 5.53
CA ASN A 159 4.24 7.30 6.59
C ASN A 159 3.65 6.02 7.19
N HIS A 160 3.19 5.09 6.35
CA HIS A 160 2.69 3.79 6.80
C HIS A 160 3.74 3.00 7.58
N ARG A 161 5.02 3.05 7.17
CA ARG A 161 6.11 2.42 7.91
C ARG A 161 6.34 3.08 9.26
N GLN A 162 6.31 4.42 9.33
CA GLN A 162 6.47 5.15 10.59
C GLN A 162 5.32 4.88 11.55
N GLU A 163 4.07 4.92 11.05
CA GLU A 163 2.88 4.56 11.83
C GLU A 163 2.95 3.12 12.35
N PHE A 164 3.41 2.18 11.52
CA PHE A 164 3.60 0.80 11.93
C PHE A 164 4.58 0.69 13.11
N VAL A 165 5.76 1.30 13.02
CA VAL A 165 6.77 1.28 14.11
C VAL A 165 6.23 1.93 15.38
N ALA A 166 5.52 3.06 15.26
CA ALA A 166 4.92 3.75 16.39
C ALA A 166 3.85 2.87 17.06
N ASN A 167 2.98 2.26 16.28
CA ASN A 167 1.91 1.38 16.78
C ASN A 167 2.48 0.11 17.45
N VAL A 168 3.50 -0.53 16.87
CA VAL A 168 4.22 -1.65 17.50
C VAL A 168 4.76 -1.23 18.87
N SER A 169 5.44 -0.07 18.94
CA SER A 169 6.02 0.43 20.18
C SER A 169 4.97 0.67 21.26
N HIS A 170 3.81 1.21 20.88
CA HIS A 170 2.69 1.44 21.80
C HIS A 170 2.04 0.15 22.28
N GLU A 171 1.76 -0.79 21.36
CA GLU A 171 1.11 -2.07 21.70
C GLU A 171 2.02 -3.01 22.51
N LEU A 172 3.35 -2.86 22.41
CA LEU A 172 4.31 -3.57 23.28
C LEU A 172 4.47 -2.90 24.66
N ARG A 173 4.53 -1.56 24.70
CA ARG A 173 4.77 -0.81 25.95
C ARG A 173 3.63 -0.99 26.96
N THR A 174 2.39 -0.98 26.50
CA THR A 174 1.21 -1.06 27.37
C THR A 174 1.19 -2.33 28.24
N PRO A 175 1.20 -3.57 27.66
CA PRO A 175 1.21 -4.79 28.48
C PRO A 175 2.47 -4.92 29.35
N LEU A 176 3.64 -4.47 28.86
CA LEU A 176 4.87 -4.50 29.61
C LEU A 176 4.80 -3.61 30.86
N SER A 177 4.23 -2.40 30.74
CA SER A 177 4.04 -1.50 31.91
C SER A 177 3.06 -2.09 32.92
N ILE A 178 2.03 -2.78 32.47
CA ILE A 178 1.04 -3.45 33.35
C ILE A 178 1.70 -4.63 34.07
N ILE A 179 2.45 -5.47 33.36
CA ILE A 179 3.23 -6.56 33.97
C ILE A 179 4.16 -6.01 35.05
N LYS A 180 4.94 -4.98 34.72
CA LYS A 180 5.86 -4.34 35.65
C LYS A 180 5.13 -3.83 36.90
N GLY A 181 4.00 -3.13 36.75
CA GLY A 181 3.23 -2.62 37.89
C GLY A 181 2.69 -3.73 38.80
N TYR A 182 2.20 -4.85 38.22
CA TYR A 182 1.75 -6.00 39.04
C TYR A 182 2.93 -6.69 39.73
N VAL A 183 4.10 -6.81 39.10
CA VAL A 183 5.30 -7.35 39.73
C VAL A 183 5.74 -6.47 40.90
N GLU A 184 5.82 -5.14 40.72
CA GLU A 184 6.14 -4.19 41.80
C GLU A 184 5.14 -4.32 42.97
N THR A 185 3.82 -4.37 42.67
CA THR A 185 2.78 -4.58 43.69
C THR A 185 2.96 -5.89 44.44
N LEU A 186 3.33 -6.98 43.73
CA LEU A 186 3.57 -8.28 44.38
C LEU A 186 4.83 -8.30 45.25
N LEU A 187 5.86 -7.55 44.88
CA LEU A 187 7.10 -7.42 45.68
C LEU A 187 6.88 -6.60 46.95
N ASP A 188 5.98 -5.61 46.91
CA ASP A 188 5.63 -4.75 48.03
C ASP A 188 4.52 -5.33 48.95
N ALA A 189 3.85 -6.43 48.53
CA ALA A 189 2.74 -7.01 49.25
C ALA A 189 3.21 -7.80 50.49
N GLU A 190 2.46 -7.68 51.58
CA GLU A 190 2.67 -8.51 52.79
C GLU A 190 2.31 -9.98 52.52
N PRO A 191 2.97 -10.96 53.20
CA PRO A 191 2.89 -12.39 52.86
C PRO A 191 1.51 -13.06 52.94
N ASP A 192 0.52 -12.42 53.53
CA ASP A 192 -0.76 -13.08 53.92
C ASP A 192 -1.93 -12.89 52.92
N GLN A 193 -1.66 -12.48 51.66
CA GLN A 193 -2.73 -12.22 50.66
C GLN A 193 -2.72 -13.20 49.49
N ASP A 194 -2.81 -14.47 49.72
CA ASP A 194 -2.77 -15.54 48.70
C ASP A 194 -3.76 -15.34 47.54
N SER A 195 -5.00 -14.96 47.82
CA SER A 195 -6.03 -14.77 46.77
C SER A 195 -5.77 -13.56 45.86
N THR A 196 -5.21 -12.47 46.41
CA THR A 196 -4.88 -11.27 45.66
C THR A 196 -3.63 -11.48 44.83
N ASN A 197 -2.62 -12.16 45.39
CA ASN A 197 -1.39 -12.52 44.67
C ASN A 197 -1.68 -13.41 43.47
N HIS A 198 -2.53 -14.43 43.62
CA HIS A 198 -2.95 -15.28 42.50
C HIS A 198 -3.63 -14.50 41.37
N ARG A 199 -4.47 -13.51 41.73
CA ARG A 199 -5.13 -12.65 40.75
C ARG A 199 -4.16 -11.76 39.96
N PHE A 200 -3.12 -11.25 40.61
CA PHE A 200 -2.07 -10.49 39.93
C PHE A 200 -1.19 -11.37 39.03
N LEU A 201 -0.80 -12.55 39.50
CA LEU A 201 -0.06 -13.53 38.67
C LEU A 201 -0.85 -13.93 37.41
N LYS A 202 -2.18 -14.15 37.54
CA LYS A 202 -3.04 -14.45 36.38
C LYS A 202 -3.12 -13.29 35.39
N LYS A 203 -3.11 -12.04 35.85
CA LYS A 203 -3.04 -10.86 34.97
C LYS A 203 -1.67 -10.74 34.27
N ILE A 204 -0.58 -11.02 34.98
CA ILE A 204 0.78 -11.04 34.39
C ILE A 204 0.82 -12.11 33.28
N GLU A 205 0.34 -13.32 33.55
CA GLU A 205 0.26 -14.41 32.57
C GLU A 205 -0.52 -13.99 31.32
N ASN A 206 -1.70 -13.39 31.48
CA ASN A 206 -2.54 -12.94 30.37
C ASN A 206 -1.83 -11.87 29.50
N HIS A 207 -1.15 -10.91 30.13
CA HIS A 207 -0.42 -9.86 29.38
C HIS A 207 0.85 -10.41 28.74
N SER A 208 1.52 -11.39 29.35
CA SER A 208 2.67 -12.09 28.76
C SER A 208 2.27 -12.87 27.52
N ASN A 209 1.19 -13.67 27.62
CA ASN A 209 0.64 -14.42 26.49
C ASN A 209 0.24 -13.49 25.33
N ARG A 210 -0.38 -12.35 25.65
CA ARG A 210 -0.70 -11.33 24.64
C ARG A 210 0.54 -10.76 23.93
N LEU A 211 1.64 -10.52 24.66
CA LEU A 211 2.92 -10.09 24.08
C LEU A 211 3.46 -11.16 23.12
N THR A 212 3.39 -12.43 23.50
CA THR A 212 3.83 -13.55 22.66
C THR A 212 3.03 -13.57 21.34
N PHE A 213 1.70 -13.51 21.40
CA PHE A 213 0.87 -13.46 20.19
C PHE A 213 1.18 -12.25 19.31
N LEU A 214 1.39 -11.08 19.91
CA LEU A 214 1.76 -9.88 19.14
C LEU A 214 3.10 -10.05 18.41
N ILE A 215 4.09 -10.63 19.07
CA ILE A 215 5.42 -10.91 18.47
C ILE A 215 5.28 -11.93 17.32
N GLU A 216 4.52 -13.00 17.52
CA GLU A 216 4.27 -14.02 16.49
C GLU A 216 3.56 -13.44 15.27
N ASP A 217 2.54 -12.59 15.46
CA ASP A 217 1.86 -11.88 14.38
C ASP A 217 2.81 -10.95 13.61
N LEU A 218 3.68 -10.21 14.33
CA LEU A 218 4.68 -9.32 13.73
C LEU A 218 5.73 -10.09 12.91
N LEU A 219 6.23 -11.21 13.45
CA LEU A 219 7.18 -12.07 12.72
C LEU A 219 6.52 -12.67 11.48
N THR A 220 5.28 -13.11 11.59
CA THR A 220 4.49 -13.62 10.46
C THR A 220 4.34 -12.56 9.38
N LEU A 221 3.89 -11.35 9.75
CA LEU A 221 3.72 -10.25 8.81
C LEU A 221 5.05 -9.88 8.13
N SER A 222 6.13 -9.80 8.90
CA SER A 222 7.48 -9.52 8.36
C SER A 222 7.93 -10.58 7.34
N ARG A 223 7.67 -11.86 7.61
CA ARG A 223 7.99 -12.97 6.68
C ARG A 223 7.14 -12.92 5.41
N LEU A 224 5.85 -12.59 5.54
CA LEU A 224 4.95 -12.44 4.41
C LEU A 224 5.37 -11.28 3.49
N GLU A 225 5.83 -10.16 4.06
CA GLU A 225 6.26 -8.97 3.31
C GLU A 225 7.62 -9.12 2.64
N SER A 226 8.56 -9.81 3.29
CA SER A 226 9.90 -10.00 2.74
C SER A 226 9.97 -11.01 1.59
N GLY A 227 8.91 -11.80 1.38
CA GLY A 227 8.92 -12.90 0.40
C GLY A 227 9.97 -13.97 0.69
N SER A 228 10.62 -13.92 1.87
CA SER A 228 11.82 -14.70 2.22
C SER A 228 11.54 -16.16 2.57
N THR A 229 10.28 -16.52 2.82
CA THR A 229 9.89 -17.91 3.06
C THR A 229 9.36 -18.53 1.78
N GLY A 230 9.93 -19.66 1.37
CA GLY A 230 9.46 -20.43 0.21
C GLY A 230 7.93 -20.60 0.27
N PHE A 231 7.27 -20.27 -0.82
CA PHE A 231 5.83 -20.47 -0.99
C PHE A 231 5.64 -21.89 -1.52
N GLU A 232 5.02 -22.75 -0.72
CA GLU A 232 4.76 -24.14 -1.13
C GLU A 232 3.39 -24.22 -1.81
N GLU A 233 3.39 -24.42 -3.14
CA GLU A 233 2.15 -24.64 -3.89
C GLU A 233 1.73 -26.11 -3.79
N ASN A 234 0.74 -26.38 -2.95
CA ASN A 234 0.09 -27.69 -2.80
C ASN A 234 -1.39 -27.59 -3.17
N ASN A 235 -1.98 -28.75 -3.54
CA ASN A 235 -3.44 -28.87 -3.64
C ASN A 235 -4.01 -28.94 -2.22
N VAL A 236 -4.72 -27.92 -1.77
CA VAL A 236 -5.31 -27.84 -0.45
C VAL A 236 -6.83 -28.03 -0.56
N ASN A 237 -7.34 -29.11 0.04
CA ASN A 237 -8.79 -29.28 0.19
C ASN A 237 -9.29 -28.30 1.25
N MET A 238 -10.18 -27.40 0.86
CA MET A 238 -10.64 -26.33 1.76
C MET A 238 -11.66 -26.82 2.78
N CYS A 239 -12.41 -27.89 2.49
CA CYS A 239 -13.32 -28.51 3.45
C CYS A 239 -12.52 -29.09 4.63
N ASP A 240 -11.52 -29.93 4.34
CA ASP A 240 -10.65 -30.54 5.36
C ASP A 240 -9.87 -29.49 6.15
N LEU A 241 -9.44 -28.41 5.47
CA LEU A 241 -8.71 -27.31 6.12
C LEU A 241 -9.61 -26.57 7.11
N VAL A 242 -10.85 -26.26 6.75
CA VAL A 242 -11.84 -25.62 7.64
C VAL A 242 -12.13 -26.50 8.84
N ASP A 243 -12.30 -27.82 8.64
CA ASP A 243 -12.52 -28.77 9.75
C ASP A 243 -11.31 -28.80 10.69
N SER A 244 -10.10 -28.80 10.17
CA SER A 244 -8.87 -28.72 10.98
C SER A 244 -8.79 -27.43 11.81
N VAL A 245 -9.24 -26.29 11.25
CA VAL A 245 -9.33 -25.02 11.98
C VAL A 245 -10.42 -25.10 13.05
N PHE A 246 -11.59 -25.65 12.75
CA PHE A 246 -12.66 -25.84 13.72
C PHE A 246 -12.22 -26.70 14.90
N ASP A 247 -11.49 -27.78 14.64
CA ASP A 247 -10.95 -28.63 15.70
C ASP A 247 -9.98 -27.86 16.59
N SER A 248 -9.12 -27.01 16.01
CA SER A 248 -8.19 -26.18 16.79
C SER A 248 -8.89 -25.14 17.69
N LEU A 249 -10.04 -24.63 17.25
CA LEU A 249 -10.81 -23.58 17.93
C LEU A 249 -11.99 -24.13 18.76
N LYS A 250 -12.22 -25.45 18.75
CA LYS A 250 -13.36 -26.12 19.40
C LYS A 250 -13.54 -25.73 20.85
N VAL A 251 -12.47 -25.79 21.64
CA VAL A 251 -12.51 -25.44 23.09
C VAL A 251 -12.90 -23.98 23.32
N MET A 252 -12.48 -23.08 22.40
CA MET A 252 -12.83 -21.65 22.47
C MET A 252 -14.31 -21.44 22.13
N ALA A 253 -14.80 -22.10 21.10
CA ALA A 253 -16.21 -22.06 20.69
C ALA A 253 -17.14 -22.61 21.75
N GLU A 254 -16.82 -23.80 22.31
CA GLU A 254 -17.59 -24.44 23.41
C GLU A 254 -17.68 -23.55 24.65
N LYS A 255 -16.59 -22.87 25.06
CA LYS A 255 -16.62 -21.95 26.21
C LYS A 255 -17.55 -20.76 26.03
N LYS A 256 -17.90 -20.43 24.79
CA LYS A 256 -18.76 -19.28 24.44
C LYS A 256 -20.13 -19.73 23.90
N ASP A 257 -20.41 -21.02 23.88
CA ASP A 257 -21.62 -21.59 23.31
C ASP A 257 -21.85 -21.23 21.83
N ILE A 258 -20.78 -21.16 21.05
CA ILE A 258 -20.81 -20.76 19.62
C ILE A 258 -20.85 -22.02 18.75
N CYS A 259 -21.82 -22.07 17.84
CA CYS A 259 -21.95 -23.13 16.85
C CYS A 259 -21.03 -22.89 15.65
N LEU A 260 -20.20 -23.88 15.28
CA LEU A 260 -19.37 -23.86 14.10
C LEU A 260 -20.01 -24.74 13.01
N LYS A 261 -20.19 -24.19 11.79
CA LYS A 261 -20.81 -24.90 10.66
C LYS A 261 -19.91 -24.83 9.42
N ASN A 262 -19.38 -26.01 9.03
CA ASN A 262 -18.70 -26.15 7.75
C ASN A 262 -19.72 -26.51 6.66
N LYS A 263 -19.86 -25.65 5.66
CA LYS A 263 -20.69 -25.84 4.46
C LYS A 263 -19.85 -25.74 3.18
N VAL A 264 -18.54 -25.91 3.28
CA VAL A 264 -17.64 -25.95 2.13
C VAL A 264 -17.81 -27.28 1.40
N PRO A 265 -18.06 -27.29 0.09
CA PRO A 265 -18.13 -28.53 -0.69
C PRO A 265 -16.80 -29.31 -0.61
N GLU A 266 -16.88 -30.66 -0.50
CA GLU A 266 -15.71 -31.54 -0.34
C GLU A 266 -14.72 -31.44 -1.51
N GLU A 267 -15.20 -31.13 -2.72
CA GLU A 267 -14.36 -30.98 -3.92
C GLU A 267 -13.70 -29.59 -4.07
N THR A 268 -13.85 -28.71 -3.08
CA THR A 268 -13.26 -27.36 -3.14
C THR A 268 -11.75 -27.41 -2.88
N VAL A 269 -10.95 -27.29 -3.96
CA VAL A 269 -9.49 -27.36 -3.91
C VAL A 269 -8.88 -26.03 -4.34
N VAL A 270 -7.99 -25.47 -3.52
CA VAL A 270 -7.18 -24.28 -3.79
C VAL A 270 -5.71 -24.69 -3.93
N ILE A 271 -5.01 -24.15 -4.94
CA ILE A 271 -3.56 -24.33 -5.03
C ILE A 271 -2.90 -23.25 -4.17
N GLY A 272 -2.17 -23.67 -3.14
CA GLY A 272 -1.54 -22.74 -2.23
C GLY A 272 -0.77 -23.42 -1.10
N ASP A 273 -0.29 -22.57 -0.19
CA ASP A 273 0.44 -22.96 1.00
C ASP A 273 -0.55 -23.31 2.13
N ASN A 274 -0.62 -24.58 2.50
CA ASN A 274 -1.54 -25.11 3.48
C ASN A 274 -1.43 -24.40 4.85
N GLN A 275 -0.20 -24.13 5.31
CA GLN A 275 0.03 -23.52 6.62
C GLN A 275 -0.46 -22.06 6.63
N ARG A 276 -0.22 -21.32 5.55
CA ARG A 276 -0.65 -19.92 5.42
C ARG A 276 -2.16 -19.82 5.26
N LEU A 277 -2.77 -20.70 4.47
CA LEU A 277 -4.23 -20.76 4.33
C LEU A 277 -4.90 -21.13 5.67
N PHE A 278 -4.34 -22.10 6.41
CA PHE A 278 -4.78 -22.41 7.77
C PHE A 278 -4.75 -21.19 8.67
N GLN A 279 -3.65 -20.44 8.66
CA GLN A 279 -3.49 -19.22 9.47
C GLN A 279 -4.53 -18.13 9.09
N ALA A 280 -4.79 -17.94 7.81
CA ALA A 280 -5.79 -16.96 7.35
C ALA A 280 -7.20 -17.35 7.82
N LEU A 281 -7.60 -18.62 7.65
CA LEU A 281 -8.89 -19.13 8.10
C LEU A 281 -9.01 -19.09 9.63
N ASN A 282 -7.95 -19.47 10.34
CA ASN A 282 -7.91 -19.40 11.80
C ASN A 282 -8.18 -17.98 12.31
N ASN A 283 -7.53 -16.98 11.70
CA ASN A 283 -7.76 -15.57 12.05
C ASN A 283 -9.20 -15.12 11.79
N LEU A 284 -9.82 -15.54 10.68
CA LEU A 284 -11.21 -15.18 10.36
C LEU A 284 -12.19 -15.86 11.31
N ILE A 285 -12.05 -17.17 11.51
CA ILE A 285 -12.95 -17.96 12.34
C ILE A 285 -12.81 -17.58 13.82
N GLU A 286 -11.58 -17.36 14.29
CA GLU A 286 -11.32 -16.87 15.64
C GLU A 286 -11.95 -15.50 15.88
N ASN A 287 -11.91 -14.59 14.89
CA ASN A 287 -12.62 -13.31 14.97
C ASN A 287 -14.14 -13.51 15.08
N GLY A 288 -14.73 -14.40 14.29
CA GLY A 288 -16.14 -14.78 14.41
C GLY A 288 -16.49 -15.31 15.81
N ILE A 289 -15.63 -16.14 16.40
CA ILE A 289 -15.82 -16.64 17.78
C ILE A 289 -15.63 -15.53 18.82
N LYS A 290 -14.70 -14.59 18.62
CA LYS A 290 -14.43 -13.50 19.57
C LYS A 290 -15.50 -12.42 19.58
N TYR A 291 -15.96 -12.02 18.41
CA TYR A 291 -16.77 -10.82 18.20
C TYR A 291 -18.17 -11.13 17.66
N GLY A 292 -18.39 -12.33 17.12
CA GLY A 292 -19.67 -12.80 16.58
C GLY A 292 -20.74 -13.05 17.63
N GLY A 293 -21.87 -13.59 17.19
CA GLY A 293 -23.04 -13.90 18.00
C GLY A 293 -23.05 -15.34 18.50
N GLN A 294 -23.93 -16.17 17.90
CA GLN A 294 -24.14 -17.56 18.30
C GLN A 294 -23.61 -18.59 17.31
N CYS A 295 -23.34 -18.17 16.07
CA CYS A 295 -22.92 -19.07 15.01
C CYS A 295 -21.84 -18.48 14.13
N VAL A 296 -20.86 -19.30 13.75
CA VAL A 296 -19.90 -19.02 12.69
C VAL A 296 -20.06 -20.07 11.60
N CYS A 297 -20.32 -19.62 10.37
CA CYS A 297 -20.55 -20.48 9.22
C CYS A 297 -19.47 -20.22 8.16
N VAL A 298 -18.89 -21.28 7.61
CA VAL A 298 -17.96 -21.19 6.48
C VAL A 298 -18.58 -21.88 5.27
N PHE A 299 -18.64 -21.20 4.14
CA PHE A 299 -19.09 -21.77 2.88
C PHE A 299 -18.21 -21.33 1.72
N ALA A 300 -18.26 -22.04 0.61
CA ALA A 300 -17.51 -21.74 -0.59
C ALA A 300 -18.40 -21.78 -1.82
N GLN A 301 -18.10 -20.95 -2.80
CA GLN A 301 -18.75 -20.93 -4.10
C GLN A 301 -17.75 -20.62 -5.21
N ILE A 302 -18.06 -21.00 -6.43
CA ILE A 302 -17.26 -20.67 -7.60
C ILE A 302 -17.96 -19.53 -8.34
N ILE A 303 -17.25 -18.40 -8.50
CA ILE A 303 -17.75 -17.22 -9.21
C ILE A 303 -16.70 -16.83 -10.26
N GLU A 304 -17.08 -16.69 -11.53
CA GLU A 304 -16.23 -16.16 -12.61
C GLU A 304 -14.81 -16.74 -12.67
N ASN A 305 -14.63 -18.05 -12.53
CA ASN A 305 -13.31 -18.67 -12.52
C ASN A 305 -12.45 -18.37 -11.25
N LYS A 306 -13.12 -18.03 -10.12
CA LYS A 306 -12.50 -17.89 -8.79
C LYS A 306 -13.25 -18.74 -7.79
N ILE A 307 -12.54 -19.27 -6.82
CA ILE A 307 -13.12 -19.87 -5.62
C ILE A 307 -13.26 -18.74 -4.60
N GLU A 308 -14.48 -18.49 -4.13
CA GLU A 308 -14.76 -17.56 -3.06
C GLU A 308 -15.18 -18.32 -1.82
N LEU A 309 -14.44 -18.16 -0.73
CA LEU A 309 -14.82 -18.62 0.59
C LEU A 309 -15.39 -17.46 1.40
N CYS A 310 -16.45 -17.73 2.14
CA CYS A 310 -17.06 -16.79 3.07
C CYS A 310 -17.02 -17.35 4.49
N VAL A 311 -16.58 -16.53 5.42
CA VAL A 311 -16.72 -16.76 6.87
C VAL A 311 -17.74 -15.75 7.37
N GLU A 312 -18.91 -16.25 7.78
CA GLU A 312 -20.07 -15.47 8.22
C GLU A 312 -20.26 -15.62 9.72
N ASP A 313 -20.51 -14.53 10.41
CA ASP A 313 -20.93 -14.47 11.82
C ASP A 313 -22.24 -13.68 11.97
N ASP A 314 -23.02 -14.03 12.98
CA ASP A 314 -24.28 -13.38 13.37
C ASP A 314 -24.08 -12.38 14.53
N GLY A 315 -22.96 -11.71 14.56
CA GLY A 315 -22.55 -10.75 15.59
C GLY A 315 -23.15 -9.36 15.47
N PRO A 316 -22.59 -8.38 16.17
CA PRO A 316 -23.10 -7.02 16.19
C PRO A 316 -22.88 -6.24 14.89
N GLY A 317 -22.18 -6.82 13.92
CA GLY A 317 -21.83 -6.16 12.68
C GLY A 317 -20.82 -5.03 12.83
N ILE A 318 -20.45 -4.43 11.69
CA ILE A 318 -19.39 -3.44 11.54
C ILE A 318 -19.95 -2.25 10.75
N SER A 319 -19.60 -1.01 11.12
CA SER A 319 -20.01 0.17 10.37
C SER A 319 -19.32 0.25 9.00
N LYS A 320 -19.93 0.93 8.05
CA LYS A 320 -19.39 1.06 6.68
C LYS A 320 -18.00 1.69 6.67
N GLU A 321 -17.78 2.71 7.48
CA GLU A 321 -16.49 3.40 7.61
C GLU A 321 -15.41 2.48 8.17
N ALA A 322 -15.79 1.58 9.09
CA ALA A 322 -14.88 0.59 9.67
C ALA A 322 -14.58 -0.55 8.67
N CYS A 323 -15.54 -0.96 7.83
CA CYS A 323 -15.33 -1.98 6.78
C CYS A 323 -14.22 -1.59 5.81
N GLU A 324 -14.08 -0.32 5.47
CA GLU A 324 -13.02 0.18 4.57
C GLU A 324 -11.61 0.03 5.18
N ARG A 325 -11.53 0.06 6.51
CA ARG A 325 -10.27 0.11 7.26
C ARG A 325 -9.91 -1.16 8.02
N ILE A 326 -10.83 -2.12 8.12
CA ILE A 326 -10.68 -3.28 9.02
C ILE A 326 -9.48 -4.18 8.67
N PHE A 327 -8.98 -4.12 7.44
CA PHE A 327 -7.76 -4.81 6.99
C PHE A 327 -6.46 -3.99 7.19
N GLU A 328 -6.56 -2.76 7.74
CA GLU A 328 -5.39 -1.98 8.11
C GLU A 328 -4.72 -2.59 9.36
N ARG A 329 -3.40 -2.46 9.45
CA ARG A 329 -2.63 -2.94 10.60
C ARG A 329 -2.99 -2.16 11.86
N PHE A 330 -3.17 -2.86 12.98
CA PHE A 330 -3.54 -2.31 14.29
C PHE A 330 -4.91 -1.63 14.33
N TYR A 331 -5.69 -1.68 13.26
CA TYR A 331 -7.03 -1.12 13.25
C TYR A 331 -7.97 -1.98 14.12
N ARG A 332 -8.81 -1.32 14.90
CA ARG A 332 -9.84 -1.93 15.76
C ARG A 332 -11.05 -1.03 15.83
N VAL A 333 -12.22 -1.60 15.64
CA VAL A 333 -13.50 -0.86 15.73
C VAL A 333 -13.71 -0.34 17.16
N ASP A 334 -13.48 -1.18 18.17
CA ASP A 334 -13.51 -0.84 19.59
C ASP A 334 -12.19 -1.23 20.25
N LYS A 335 -11.38 -0.24 20.59
CA LYS A 335 -10.06 -0.44 21.20
C LYS A 335 -10.14 -1.04 22.60
N ALA A 336 -11.17 -0.71 23.39
CA ALA A 336 -11.31 -1.19 24.76
C ALA A 336 -11.73 -2.67 24.78
N ARG A 337 -12.82 -2.99 24.13
CA ARG A 337 -13.35 -4.38 24.04
C ARG A 337 -12.37 -5.34 23.39
N SER A 338 -11.69 -4.90 22.32
CA SER A 338 -10.70 -5.71 21.63
C SER A 338 -9.45 -5.99 22.47
N ARG A 339 -9.07 -5.07 23.38
CA ARG A 339 -7.95 -5.31 24.33
C ARG A 339 -8.30 -6.37 25.37
N GLU A 340 -9.52 -6.39 25.85
CA GLU A 340 -10.00 -7.40 26.82
C GLU A 340 -10.05 -8.79 26.18
N LEU A 341 -10.43 -8.88 24.91
CA LEU A 341 -10.50 -10.14 24.15
C LEU A 341 -9.15 -10.58 23.55
N GLY A 342 -8.05 -9.87 23.86
CA GLY A 342 -6.69 -10.24 23.43
C GLY A 342 -6.38 -9.98 21.96
N GLY A 343 -7.18 -9.18 21.25
CA GLY A 343 -6.93 -8.85 19.85
C GLY A 343 -5.66 -8.02 19.66
N THR A 344 -4.85 -8.35 18.69
CA THR A 344 -3.63 -7.60 18.29
C THR A 344 -3.93 -6.49 17.28
N GLY A 345 -4.99 -6.65 16.47
CA GLY A 345 -5.32 -5.81 15.33
C GLY A 345 -4.45 -6.12 14.10
N LEU A 346 -3.72 -7.24 14.11
CA LEU A 346 -2.89 -7.70 12.99
C LEU A 346 -3.53 -8.86 12.22
N GLY A 347 -4.42 -9.64 12.83
CA GLY A 347 -4.98 -10.85 12.24
C GLY A 347 -5.61 -10.64 10.86
N LEU A 348 -6.47 -9.61 10.68
CA LEU A 348 -7.10 -9.33 9.38
C LEU A 348 -6.10 -8.79 8.35
N SER A 349 -5.07 -8.07 8.76
CA SER A 349 -3.99 -7.67 7.85
C SER A 349 -3.15 -8.87 7.39
N ILE A 350 -2.94 -9.87 8.26
CA ILE A 350 -2.33 -11.16 7.89
C ILE A 350 -3.20 -11.90 6.88
N VAL A 351 -4.52 -11.98 7.10
CA VAL A 351 -5.47 -12.56 6.14
C VAL A 351 -5.30 -11.92 4.76
N LYS A 352 -5.34 -10.59 4.69
CA LYS A 352 -5.17 -9.85 3.43
C LYS A 352 -3.86 -10.20 2.73
N HIS A 353 -2.74 -10.23 3.44
CA HIS A 353 -1.44 -10.56 2.87
C HIS A 353 -1.35 -12.01 2.38
N VAL A 354 -1.85 -12.96 3.17
CA VAL A 354 -1.90 -14.38 2.77
C VAL A 354 -2.71 -14.53 1.49
N VAL A 355 -3.91 -13.96 1.43
CA VAL A 355 -4.79 -14.05 0.27
C VAL A 355 -4.14 -13.40 -0.97
N GLN A 356 -3.48 -12.24 -0.81
CA GLN A 356 -2.74 -11.57 -1.89
C GLN A 356 -1.57 -12.42 -2.42
N LEU A 357 -0.82 -13.09 -1.55
CA LEU A 357 0.25 -14.02 -1.95
C LEU A 357 -0.27 -15.20 -2.80
N HIS A 358 -1.52 -15.60 -2.58
CA HIS A 358 -2.21 -16.62 -3.39
C HIS A 358 -2.87 -16.05 -4.66
N GLY A 359 -2.65 -14.76 -4.97
CA GLY A 359 -3.25 -14.08 -6.14
C GLY A 359 -4.73 -13.75 -5.97
N GLY A 360 -5.22 -13.76 -4.74
CA GLY A 360 -6.62 -13.52 -4.39
C GLY A 360 -6.89 -12.11 -3.83
N THR A 361 -8.12 -11.90 -3.38
CA THR A 361 -8.57 -10.66 -2.74
C THR A 361 -9.39 -10.97 -1.49
N ALA A 362 -9.30 -10.09 -0.48
CA ALA A 362 -10.11 -10.16 0.74
C ALA A 362 -11.04 -8.95 0.80
N ARG A 363 -12.31 -9.17 1.18
CA ARG A 363 -13.32 -8.13 1.37
C ARG A 363 -14.24 -8.47 2.54
N VAL A 364 -14.98 -7.50 3.02
CA VAL A 364 -15.98 -7.66 4.09
C VAL A 364 -17.27 -6.99 3.68
N GLU A 365 -18.37 -7.62 4.01
CA GLU A 365 -19.72 -7.06 3.96
C GLU A 365 -20.34 -7.20 5.34
N SER A 366 -20.85 -6.10 5.87
CA SER A 366 -21.43 -6.12 7.21
C SER A 366 -22.45 -5.00 7.37
N THR A 367 -23.49 -5.29 8.14
CA THR A 367 -24.50 -4.31 8.55
C THR A 367 -24.55 -4.30 10.09
N PRO A 368 -24.49 -3.14 10.74
CA PRO A 368 -24.64 -3.06 12.18
C PRO A 368 -25.94 -3.75 12.66
N GLY A 369 -25.81 -4.72 13.56
CA GLY A 369 -26.91 -5.50 14.12
C GLY A 369 -27.25 -6.80 13.35
N GLU A 370 -26.67 -7.06 12.18
CA GLU A 370 -26.99 -8.23 11.33
C GLU A 370 -25.83 -9.22 11.18
N GLY A 371 -24.63 -8.88 11.69
CA GLY A 371 -23.46 -9.73 11.58
C GLY A 371 -22.45 -9.26 10.53
N SER A 372 -21.46 -10.11 10.24
CA SER A 372 -20.41 -9.80 9.27
C SER A 372 -20.09 -11.02 8.41
N SER A 373 -19.81 -10.76 7.13
CA SER A 373 -19.38 -11.77 6.15
C SER A 373 -18.02 -11.36 5.58
N PHE A 374 -17.00 -12.18 5.86
CA PHE A 374 -15.65 -11.99 5.36
C PHE A 374 -15.43 -12.91 4.17
N TYR A 375 -15.12 -12.32 3.01
CA TYR A 375 -14.91 -13.04 1.77
C TYR A 375 -13.42 -13.06 1.42
N ILE A 376 -12.91 -14.23 1.06
CA ILE A 376 -11.57 -14.42 0.50
C ILE A 376 -11.68 -15.16 -0.83
N THR A 377 -11.05 -14.63 -1.87
CA THR A 377 -11.11 -15.22 -3.21
C THR A 377 -9.75 -15.79 -3.62
N PHE A 378 -9.77 -16.86 -4.39
CA PHE A 378 -8.58 -17.47 -4.98
C PHE A 378 -8.82 -17.74 -6.47
N PRO A 379 -7.81 -17.58 -7.35
CA PRO A 379 -7.94 -17.93 -8.75
C PRO A 379 -8.15 -19.43 -8.90
N LEU A 380 -9.13 -19.84 -9.73
CA LEU A 380 -9.31 -21.23 -10.13
C LEU A 380 -8.18 -21.59 -11.09
N ARG A 381 -7.09 -22.19 -10.57
CA ARG A 381 -5.99 -22.67 -11.42
C ARG A 381 -6.30 -24.09 -11.90
N ALA A 382 -6.15 -24.34 -13.21
CA ALA A 382 -6.32 -25.67 -13.75
C ALA A 382 -5.31 -26.63 -13.09
N HIS A 383 -5.80 -27.80 -12.68
CA HIS A 383 -5.02 -28.89 -12.10
C HIS A 383 -3.82 -29.20 -13.01
N LYS A 384 -2.60 -29.00 -12.57
CA LYS A 384 -1.45 -29.66 -13.16
C LYS A 384 -1.56 -31.14 -12.79
N SER A 385 -2.23 -31.94 -13.61
CA SER A 385 -2.16 -33.38 -13.50
C SER A 385 -0.69 -33.78 -13.63
N SER A 386 -0.10 -34.29 -12.55
CA SER A 386 1.17 -35.03 -12.61
C SER A 386 0.94 -36.23 -13.49
N SER A 387 1.19 -36.11 -14.78
CA SER A 387 1.37 -37.26 -15.65
C SER A 387 2.62 -38.02 -15.15
N LEU A 388 2.39 -39.03 -14.32
CA LEU A 388 3.32 -40.12 -14.12
C LEU A 388 3.49 -40.76 -15.52
N GLU A 389 4.47 -40.29 -16.27
CA GLU A 389 5.02 -41.03 -17.39
C GLU A 389 5.55 -42.37 -16.82
N LYS A 390 4.76 -43.45 -17.02
CA LYS A 390 5.28 -44.80 -16.92
C LYS A 390 6.28 -44.95 -18.05
N GLU A 391 7.57 -44.99 -17.71
CA GLU A 391 8.59 -45.49 -18.61
C GLU A 391 8.21 -46.89 -19.11
N PRO A 392 8.23 -47.18 -20.43
CA PRO A 392 8.02 -48.52 -20.95
C PRO A 392 9.23 -49.36 -20.57
N THR A 393 9.01 -50.35 -19.69
CA THR A 393 9.99 -51.42 -19.43
C THR A 393 10.26 -52.17 -20.71
N THR A 394 11.40 -51.91 -21.33
CA THR A 394 11.91 -52.71 -22.42
C THR A 394 12.44 -54.02 -21.84
N VAL A 395 11.70 -55.10 -22.08
CA VAL A 395 12.20 -56.47 -21.88
C VAL A 395 12.98 -56.88 -23.12
N ALA A 396 14.23 -57.15 -22.94
CA ALA A 396 15.07 -57.94 -23.90
C ALA A 396 15.47 -59.25 -23.23
#